data_d5bded639a91163d03db22e8c491c700
#
_entry.id   d5bded639a91163d03db22e8c491c700
#
_cell.length_a   1.000
_cell.length_b   1.000
_cell.length_c   1.000
_cell.angle_alpha   90.00
_cell.angle_beta   90.00
_cell.angle_gamma   90.00
#
_symmetry.space_group_name_H-M   'P 1'
#
loop_
_entity.id
_entity.type
_entity.pdbx_description
1 polymer ?
#
loop_
_entity_poly.entity_id
_entity_poly.type
_entity_poly.pdbx_seq_one_letter_code
_entity_poly.pdbx_strand_id
1 'polypeptide(L)'
;MDQRAHDELLQAGNCEDTNYQEELKHKETKFMPKVETSLRKKIITVPDVIYKASGLLLMRRRIKSLIFTTDISIMRNHNGNALMVVYPFTPELVITQAAISVANVPVFAGVGGGTTTGKRSIGIAFQAELLGAAAVVVNSPTSNTVIKNMSQTVDIPVVATVASSYDDIVGKVEAGASILNIS
;
A
#
# COMPACT_ATOMS: atom_id res chain seq x y z
N MET A 1 43.80 -28.31 -24.72
CA MET A 1 42.83 -27.57 -23.93
C MET A 1 43.38 -26.17 -23.84
N ASP A 2 42.77 -25.24 -24.53
CA ASP A 2 43.37 -23.97 -24.94
C ASP A 2 43.30 -22.94 -23.78
N GLN A 3 44.46 -22.51 -23.34
CA GLN A 3 44.66 -21.57 -22.22
C GLN A 3 44.05 -20.20 -22.52
N ARG A 4 43.87 -19.84 -23.80
CA ARG A 4 43.21 -18.61 -24.26
C ARG A 4 41.73 -18.57 -23.96
N ALA A 5 41.03 -19.70 -24.09
CA ALA A 5 39.60 -19.80 -23.82
C ALA A 5 39.26 -19.67 -22.31
N HIS A 6 40.25 -20.04 -21.44
CA HIS A 6 40.09 -19.89 -20.00
C HIS A 6 40.27 -18.42 -19.53
N ASP A 7 41.19 -17.70 -20.16
CA ASP A 7 41.44 -16.29 -19.84
C ASP A 7 40.32 -15.36 -20.37
N GLU A 8 39.67 -15.70 -21.50
CA GLU A 8 38.52 -14.95 -22.01
C GLU A 8 37.27 -15.13 -21.11
N LEU A 9 37.07 -16.31 -20.53
CA LEU A 9 35.97 -16.55 -19.59
C LEU A 9 36.16 -15.83 -18.26
N LEU A 10 37.40 -15.65 -17.79
CA LEU A 10 37.69 -14.89 -16.58
C LEU A 10 37.58 -13.37 -16.77
N GLN A 11 37.81 -12.86 -17.99
CA GLN A 11 37.58 -11.46 -18.32
C GLN A 11 36.11 -11.11 -18.51
N ALA A 12 35.30 -12.01 -19.04
CA ALA A 12 33.87 -11.82 -19.20
C ALA A 12 33.12 -11.79 -17.84
N GLY A 13 33.54 -12.62 -16.87
CA GLY A 13 32.96 -12.62 -15.51
C GLY A 13 33.20 -11.34 -14.74
N ASN A 14 34.36 -10.70 -14.91
CA ASN A 14 34.70 -9.46 -14.22
C ASN A 14 33.97 -8.22 -14.78
N CYS A 15 33.49 -8.26 -16.01
CA CYS A 15 32.82 -7.11 -16.64
C CYS A 15 31.34 -7.00 -16.23
N GLU A 16 30.67 -8.14 -15.96
CA GLU A 16 29.29 -8.16 -15.50
C GLU A 16 29.17 -7.74 -14.03
N ASP A 17 30.12 -8.13 -13.19
CA ASP A 17 30.12 -7.76 -11.77
C ASP A 17 30.38 -6.26 -11.52
N THR A 18 31.20 -5.61 -12.34
CA THR A 18 31.44 -4.15 -12.23
C THR A 18 30.23 -3.34 -12.65
N ASN A 19 29.52 -3.73 -13.70
CA ASN A 19 28.31 -3.05 -14.17
C ASN A 19 27.16 -3.20 -13.16
N TYR A 20 27.04 -4.38 -12.53
CA TYR A 20 26.04 -4.63 -11.49
C TYR A 20 26.31 -3.83 -10.21
N GLN A 21 27.57 -3.65 -9.84
CA GLN A 21 27.97 -2.83 -8.69
C GLN A 21 27.79 -1.33 -8.95
N GLU A 22 27.96 -0.85 -10.17
CA GLU A 22 27.65 0.53 -10.55
C GLU A 22 26.16 0.81 -10.60
N GLU A 23 25.34 -0.13 -11.10
CA GLU A 23 23.88 -0.03 -11.03
C GLU A 23 23.35 -0.04 -9.59
N LEU A 24 23.96 -0.80 -8.68
CA LEU A 24 23.61 -0.79 -7.25
C LEU A 24 23.98 0.55 -6.60
N LYS A 25 25.12 1.15 -6.94
CA LYS A 25 25.51 2.49 -6.46
C LYS A 25 24.58 3.58 -6.97
N HIS A 26 24.07 3.47 -8.21
CA HIS A 26 23.11 4.41 -8.75
C HIS A 26 21.70 4.27 -8.13
N LYS A 27 21.38 3.13 -7.51
CA LYS A 27 20.13 2.93 -6.78
C LYS A 27 20.10 3.60 -5.40
N GLU A 28 21.25 3.99 -4.85
CA GLU A 28 21.32 4.53 -3.48
C GLU A 28 20.99 6.03 -3.35
N THR A 29 20.96 6.78 -4.43
CA THR A 29 20.61 8.21 -4.42
C THR A 29 19.20 8.48 -4.91
N LYS A 30 18.20 7.80 -4.32
CA LYS A 30 16.81 8.19 -4.58
C LYS A 30 16.53 9.53 -3.93
N PHE A 31 16.26 10.54 -4.76
CA PHE A 31 15.81 11.84 -4.30
C PHE A 31 14.60 11.68 -3.35
N MET A 32 14.75 12.19 -2.14
CA MET A 32 13.66 12.28 -1.16
C MET A 32 13.10 13.71 -1.22
N PRO A 33 11.88 13.89 -1.72
CA PRO A 33 11.27 15.22 -1.72
C PRO A 33 11.04 15.68 -0.28
N LYS A 34 11.64 16.78 0.09
CA LYS A 34 11.41 17.45 1.37
C LYS A 34 10.14 18.28 1.25
N VAL A 35 9.09 17.87 1.92
CA VAL A 35 7.84 18.62 1.95
C VAL A 35 7.94 19.70 3.03
N GLU A 36 8.19 20.94 2.60
CA GLU A 36 8.14 22.11 3.48
C GLU A 36 6.85 22.89 3.21
N THR A 37 6.04 23.09 4.24
CA THR A 37 4.90 24.00 4.15
C THR A 37 5.20 25.28 4.90
N SER A 38 5.03 26.43 4.26
CA SER A 38 5.28 27.74 4.86
C SER A 38 4.36 28.08 6.04
N LEU A 39 3.21 27.42 6.13
CA LEU A 39 2.17 27.69 7.12
C LEU A 39 2.21 26.78 8.35
N ARG A 40 2.96 25.66 8.30
CA ARG A 40 2.93 24.64 9.36
C ARG A 40 4.33 24.15 9.69
N LYS A 41 4.83 24.54 10.84
CA LYS A 41 6.17 24.17 11.32
C LYS A 41 6.26 22.77 11.93
N LYS A 42 5.12 22.14 12.28
CA LYS A 42 5.07 20.81 12.89
C LYS A 42 4.12 19.91 12.11
N ILE A 43 4.68 18.86 11.53
CA ILE A 43 3.93 17.78 10.90
C ILE A 43 4.40 16.45 11.48
N ILE A 44 3.56 15.42 11.40
CA ILE A 44 3.97 14.04 11.71
C ILE A 44 4.85 13.56 10.55
N THR A 45 6.08 13.20 10.88
CA THR A 45 7.05 12.72 9.90
C THR A 45 7.20 11.20 10.01
N VAL A 46 7.11 10.52 8.87
CA VAL A 46 7.49 9.10 8.80
C VAL A 46 9.01 8.99 8.90
N PRO A 47 9.53 7.94 9.56
CA PRO A 47 10.98 7.71 9.67
C PRO A 47 11.61 7.55 8.28
N ASP A 48 12.78 8.17 8.06
CA ASP A 48 13.48 8.16 6.76
C ASP A 48 13.80 6.75 6.25
N VAL A 49 13.99 5.78 7.15
CA VAL A 49 14.22 4.38 6.79
C VAL A 49 13.12 3.78 5.90
N ILE A 50 11.89 4.28 6.02
CA ILE A 50 10.75 3.84 5.20
C ILE A 50 11.00 4.07 3.70
N TYR A 51 11.75 5.11 3.34
CA TYR A 51 12.04 5.41 1.94
C TYR A 51 12.98 4.41 1.28
N LYS A 52 13.65 3.55 2.06
CA LYS A 52 14.44 2.41 1.54
C LYS A 52 13.56 1.27 1.03
N ALA A 53 12.31 1.18 1.49
CA ALA A 53 11.37 0.17 1.01
C ALA A 53 11.07 0.35 -0.48
N SER A 54 10.81 -0.75 -1.18
CA SER A 54 10.38 -0.73 -2.59
C SER A 54 9.08 0.02 -2.76
N GLY A 55 8.17 -0.11 -1.80
CA GLY A 55 6.82 0.42 -1.86
C GLY A 55 5.96 -0.29 -2.90
N LEU A 56 4.70 0.06 -2.94
CA LEU A 56 3.75 -0.40 -3.96
C LEU A 56 3.46 0.71 -4.98
N LEU A 57 3.16 0.32 -6.22
CA LEU A 57 2.76 1.25 -7.26
C LEU A 57 1.24 1.26 -7.36
N LEU A 58 0.63 2.40 -7.04
CA LEU A 58 -0.81 2.60 -7.10
C LEU A 58 -1.13 3.84 -7.94
N MET A 59 -1.95 3.70 -8.98
CA MET A 59 -2.33 4.81 -9.88
C MET A 59 -1.11 5.65 -10.33
N ARG A 60 -0.03 4.99 -10.73
CA ARG A 60 1.26 5.60 -11.13
C ARG A 60 2.00 6.35 -10.00
N ARG A 61 1.54 6.27 -8.76
CA ARG A 61 2.21 6.82 -7.59
C ARG A 61 2.88 5.71 -6.81
N ARG A 62 4.10 5.94 -6.36
CA ARG A 62 4.81 5.03 -5.48
C ARG A 62 4.45 5.32 -4.03
N ILE A 63 3.77 4.37 -3.39
CA ILE A 63 3.37 4.44 -1.99
C ILE A 63 4.40 3.64 -1.19
N LYS A 64 5.13 4.30 -0.29
CA LYS A 64 6.13 3.68 0.61
C LYS A 64 5.71 3.75 2.08
N SER A 65 4.76 4.62 2.40
CA SER A 65 4.26 4.79 3.76
C SER A 65 2.75 4.99 3.75
N LEU A 66 2.09 4.33 4.71
CA LEU A 66 0.69 4.56 5.03
C LEU A 66 0.58 5.06 6.46
N ILE A 67 -0.19 6.12 6.68
CA ILE A 67 -0.54 6.59 8.00
C ILE A 67 -1.89 5.98 8.36
N PHE A 68 -1.91 5.17 9.41
CA PHE A 68 -3.13 4.61 9.95
C PHE A 68 -3.75 5.59 10.94
N THR A 69 -4.84 6.24 10.58
CA THR A 69 -5.49 7.24 11.41
C THR A 69 -6.93 7.53 11.00
N THR A 70 -7.74 7.94 11.96
CA THR A 70 -9.07 8.54 11.77
C THR A 70 -9.12 9.99 12.24
N ASP A 71 -8.01 10.52 12.76
CA ASP A 71 -7.90 11.91 13.22
C ASP A 71 -7.70 12.85 12.04
N ILE A 72 -8.65 13.74 11.83
CA ILE A 72 -8.66 14.72 10.75
C ILE A 72 -7.44 15.66 10.80
N SER A 73 -6.96 16.00 12.01
CA SER A 73 -5.79 16.86 12.16
C SER A 73 -4.51 16.15 11.72
N ILE A 74 -4.40 14.86 12.00
CA ILE A 74 -3.30 14.01 11.52
C ILE A 74 -3.38 13.84 10.01
N MET A 75 -4.58 13.60 9.44
CA MET A 75 -4.78 13.45 7.99
C MET A 75 -4.30 14.66 7.18
N ARG A 76 -4.22 15.84 7.80
CA ARG A 76 -3.75 17.08 7.15
C ARG A 76 -2.30 17.43 7.45
N ASN A 77 -1.71 16.84 8.48
CA ASN A 77 -0.42 17.29 9.02
C ASN A 77 0.59 16.13 9.08
N HIS A 78 0.86 15.51 7.95
CA HIS A 78 1.85 14.44 7.83
C HIS A 78 2.57 14.48 6.47
N ASN A 79 3.68 13.74 6.36
CA ASN A 79 4.42 13.51 5.11
C ASN A 79 4.30 12.07 4.58
N GLY A 80 3.37 11.26 5.10
CA GLY A 80 3.09 9.92 4.58
C GLY A 80 2.53 9.96 3.14
N ASN A 81 2.71 8.88 2.40
CA ASN A 81 2.32 8.80 0.99
C ASN A 81 0.84 8.45 0.78
N ALA A 82 0.20 7.82 1.76
CA ALA A 82 -1.22 7.48 1.75
C ALA A 82 -1.76 7.40 3.19
N LEU A 83 -3.09 7.41 3.31
CA LEU A 83 -3.80 7.20 4.57
C LEU A 83 -4.52 5.84 4.54
N MET A 84 -4.57 5.16 5.67
CA MET A 84 -5.43 4.01 5.91
C MET A 84 -6.45 4.38 6.98
N VAL A 85 -7.72 4.45 6.58
CA VAL A 85 -8.84 4.87 7.43
C VAL A 85 -9.68 3.64 7.75
N VAL A 86 -9.35 2.98 8.84
CA VAL A 86 -10.02 1.79 9.36
C VAL A 86 -10.33 2.03 10.84
N TYR A 87 -11.50 1.63 11.31
CA TYR A 87 -11.92 1.80 12.69
C TYR A 87 -12.82 0.63 13.13
N PRO A 88 -12.96 0.37 14.45
CA PRO A 88 -13.58 -0.86 14.97
C PRO A 88 -15.12 -0.83 14.99
N PHE A 89 -15.74 0.02 14.18
CA PHE A 89 -17.19 0.15 14.08
C PHE A 89 -17.66 -0.20 12.68
N THR A 90 -18.97 -0.30 12.48
CA THR A 90 -19.56 -0.44 11.14
C THR A 90 -19.09 0.72 10.26
N PRO A 91 -18.52 0.46 9.09
CA PRO A 91 -18.09 1.52 8.19
C PRO A 91 -19.26 2.40 7.75
N GLU A 92 -19.09 3.70 7.87
CA GLU A 92 -20.05 4.72 7.47
C GLU A 92 -19.51 5.57 6.33
N LEU A 93 -20.29 5.69 5.26
CA LEU A 93 -19.86 6.42 4.06
C LEU A 93 -19.61 7.90 4.34
N VAL A 94 -20.30 8.49 5.30
CA VAL A 94 -20.09 9.88 5.70
C VAL A 94 -18.69 10.09 6.30
N ILE A 95 -18.18 9.12 7.06
CA ILE A 95 -16.81 9.16 7.61
C ILE A 95 -15.79 8.97 6.48
N THR A 96 -16.04 8.00 5.59
CA THR A 96 -15.20 7.76 4.41
C THR A 96 -15.11 9.02 3.54
N GLN A 97 -16.24 9.65 3.25
CA GLN A 97 -16.28 10.88 2.46
C GLN A 97 -15.56 12.03 3.15
N ALA A 98 -15.74 12.20 4.46
CA ALA A 98 -15.05 13.23 5.24
C ALA A 98 -13.52 13.02 5.18
N ALA A 99 -13.06 11.79 5.37
CA ALA A 99 -11.64 11.44 5.27
C ALA A 99 -11.07 11.77 3.88
N ILE A 100 -11.75 11.37 2.80
CA ILE A 100 -11.34 11.64 1.42
C ILE A 100 -11.32 13.16 1.15
N SER A 101 -12.32 13.89 1.63
CA SER A 101 -12.40 15.35 1.43
C SER A 101 -11.31 16.12 2.15
N VAL A 102 -10.87 15.62 3.30
CA VAL A 102 -9.82 16.24 4.11
C VAL A 102 -8.42 15.85 3.65
N ALA A 103 -8.24 14.61 3.17
CA ALA A 103 -6.96 14.07 2.76
C ALA A 103 -6.36 14.82 1.58
N ASN A 104 -5.02 14.97 1.59
CA ASN A 104 -4.24 15.47 0.45
C ASN A 104 -3.42 14.36 -0.22
N VAL A 105 -3.61 13.13 0.22
CA VAL A 105 -2.97 11.91 -0.29
C VAL A 105 -4.03 10.82 -0.49
N PRO A 106 -3.73 9.75 -1.26
CA PRO A 106 -4.65 8.64 -1.46
C PRO A 106 -5.18 8.05 -0.15
N VAL A 107 -6.48 7.73 -0.09
CA VAL A 107 -7.14 7.14 1.07
C VAL A 107 -7.49 5.69 0.80
N PHE A 108 -7.07 4.81 1.69
CA PHE A 108 -7.45 3.40 1.76
C PHE A 108 -8.57 3.28 2.77
N ALA A 109 -9.79 2.99 2.30
CA ALA A 109 -11.00 3.04 3.11
C ALA A 109 -11.34 1.66 3.70
N GLY A 110 -11.58 1.57 5.01
CA GLY A 110 -12.10 0.38 5.66
C GLY A 110 -13.56 0.14 5.27
N VAL A 111 -13.88 -1.07 4.79
CA VAL A 111 -15.21 -1.40 4.27
C VAL A 111 -15.89 -2.59 4.98
N GLY A 112 -15.22 -3.14 5.99
CA GLY A 112 -15.78 -4.21 6.81
C GLY A 112 -14.80 -5.35 7.10
N GLY A 113 -15.34 -6.52 7.44
CA GLY A 113 -14.56 -7.71 7.79
C GLY A 113 -14.65 -8.10 9.25
N GLY A 114 -15.42 -7.38 10.06
CA GLY A 114 -15.79 -7.78 11.43
C GLY A 114 -17.29 -8.06 11.49
N THR A 115 -18.03 -7.21 12.18
CA THR A 115 -19.51 -7.28 12.26
C THR A 115 -20.18 -6.95 10.94
N THR A 116 -19.55 -6.15 10.08
CA THR A 116 -20.03 -5.82 8.73
C THR A 116 -19.35 -6.72 7.72
N THR A 117 -20.12 -7.57 7.05
CA THR A 117 -19.60 -8.58 6.12
C THR A 117 -20.58 -8.85 4.95
N GLY A 118 -20.18 -9.73 4.03
CA GLY A 118 -20.99 -10.16 2.90
C GLY A 118 -21.38 -9.02 1.95
N LYS A 119 -22.62 -9.04 1.48
CA LYS A 119 -23.14 -8.05 0.51
C LYS A 119 -23.04 -6.61 1.00
N ARG A 120 -23.14 -6.39 2.31
CA ARG A 120 -23.02 -5.05 2.90
C ARG A 120 -21.61 -4.48 2.72
N SER A 121 -20.57 -5.25 3.05
CA SER A 121 -19.17 -4.83 2.83
C SER A 121 -18.89 -4.56 1.36
N ILE A 122 -19.43 -5.38 0.45
CA ILE A 122 -19.27 -5.19 -1.00
C ILE A 122 -19.95 -3.90 -1.44
N GLY A 123 -21.18 -3.64 -0.97
CA GLY A 123 -21.90 -2.39 -1.29
C GLY A 123 -21.17 -1.15 -0.75
N ILE A 124 -20.61 -1.21 0.47
CA ILE A 124 -19.80 -0.11 1.04
C ILE A 124 -18.53 0.08 0.22
N ALA A 125 -17.86 -0.99 -0.22
CA ALA A 125 -16.66 -0.92 -1.04
C ALA A 125 -16.93 -0.20 -2.36
N PHE A 126 -18.01 -0.55 -3.05
CA PHE A 126 -18.41 0.10 -4.29
C PHE A 126 -18.71 1.60 -4.08
N GLN A 127 -19.41 1.94 -3.01
CA GLN A 127 -19.69 3.35 -2.69
C GLN A 127 -18.41 4.10 -2.31
N ALA A 128 -17.49 3.48 -1.56
CA ALA A 128 -16.20 4.09 -1.21
C ALA A 128 -15.36 4.41 -2.47
N GLU A 129 -15.38 3.52 -3.46
CA GLU A 129 -14.75 3.76 -4.76
C GLU A 129 -15.37 4.98 -5.46
N LEU A 130 -16.71 5.05 -5.54
CA LEU A 130 -17.39 6.19 -6.17
C LEU A 130 -17.13 7.52 -5.43
N LEU A 131 -16.85 7.47 -4.13
CA LEU A 131 -16.44 8.63 -3.34
C LEU A 131 -14.98 9.04 -3.59
N GLY A 132 -14.18 8.19 -4.28
CA GLY A 132 -12.79 8.48 -4.62
C GLY A 132 -11.75 7.81 -3.71
N ALA A 133 -12.10 6.73 -3.01
CA ALA A 133 -11.12 5.91 -2.31
C ALA A 133 -10.11 5.33 -3.32
N ALA A 134 -8.85 5.27 -2.93
CA ALA A 134 -7.78 4.73 -3.77
C ALA A 134 -7.62 3.20 -3.61
N ALA A 135 -8.12 2.65 -2.52
CA ALA A 135 -8.20 1.22 -2.24
C ALA A 135 -9.26 0.97 -1.16
N VAL A 136 -9.76 -0.26 -1.07
CA VAL A 136 -10.64 -0.70 0.00
C VAL A 136 -9.94 -1.72 0.89
N VAL A 137 -10.19 -1.65 2.20
CA VAL A 137 -9.53 -2.49 3.20
C VAL A 137 -10.56 -3.35 3.92
N VAL A 138 -10.31 -4.66 3.97
CA VAL A 138 -11.10 -5.61 4.75
C VAL A 138 -10.26 -6.23 5.87
N ASN A 139 -10.89 -6.43 7.03
CA ASN A 139 -10.23 -7.04 8.19
C ASN A 139 -10.06 -8.56 8.02
N SER A 140 -9.20 -9.16 8.86
CA SER A 140 -8.83 -10.58 8.82
C SER A 140 -10.00 -11.57 8.75
N PRO A 141 -11.12 -11.42 9.51
CA PRO A 141 -12.23 -12.37 9.47
C PRO A 141 -12.99 -12.44 8.13
N THR A 142 -12.67 -11.59 7.16
CA THR A 142 -13.35 -11.60 5.86
C THR A 142 -13.06 -12.89 5.10
N SER A 143 -14.14 -13.58 4.68
CA SER A 143 -14.02 -14.82 3.90
C SER A 143 -13.51 -14.55 2.47
N ASN A 144 -12.80 -15.53 1.90
CA ASN A 144 -12.29 -15.46 0.53
C ASN A 144 -13.42 -15.24 -0.50
N THR A 145 -14.63 -15.77 -0.25
CA THR A 145 -15.81 -15.53 -1.10
C THR A 145 -16.18 -14.04 -1.14
N VAL A 146 -16.14 -13.35 0.01
CA VAL A 146 -16.45 -11.90 0.06
C VAL A 146 -15.35 -11.11 -0.65
N ILE A 147 -14.08 -11.45 -0.45
CA ILE A 147 -12.94 -10.82 -1.13
C ILE A 147 -13.11 -10.99 -2.65
N LYS A 148 -13.43 -12.20 -3.12
CA LYS A 148 -13.63 -12.49 -4.54
C LYS A 148 -14.77 -11.65 -5.14
N ASN A 149 -15.91 -11.62 -4.49
CA ASN A 149 -17.05 -10.84 -4.97
C ASN A 149 -16.74 -9.33 -4.95
N MET A 150 -16.00 -8.88 -3.94
CA MET A 150 -15.58 -7.47 -3.84
C MET A 150 -14.62 -7.11 -4.97
N SER A 151 -13.58 -7.92 -5.22
CA SER A 151 -12.61 -7.67 -6.30
C SER A 151 -13.21 -7.72 -7.70
N GLN A 152 -14.37 -8.35 -7.86
CA GLN A 152 -15.13 -8.34 -9.11
C GLN A 152 -16.10 -7.15 -9.23
N THR A 153 -16.34 -6.43 -8.13
CA THR A 153 -17.31 -5.33 -8.07
C THR A 153 -16.63 -3.97 -8.15
N VAL A 154 -15.40 -3.85 -7.61
CA VAL A 154 -14.65 -2.60 -7.60
C VAL A 154 -13.44 -2.67 -8.53
N ASP A 155 -13.09 -1.54 -9.15
CA ASP A 155 -11.91 -1.41 -10.01
C ASP A 155 -10.65 -1.04 -9.21
N ILE A 156 -10.82 -0.56 -7.97
CA ILE A 156 -9.70 -0.20 -7.08
C ILE A 156 -9.18 -1.44 -6.32
N PRO A 157 -7.91 -1.45 -5.90
CA PRO A 157 -7.32 -2.57 -5.19
C PRO A 157 -8.06 -2.94 -3.90
N VAL A 158 -8.22 -4.24 -3.67
CA VAL A 158 -8.69 -4.79 -2.39
C VAL A 158 -7.48 -5.14 -1.53
N VAL A 159 -7.44 -4.55 -0.34
CA VAL A 159 -6.43 -4.81 0.70
C VAL A 159 -7.03 -5.78 1.72
N ALA A 160 -6.47 -6.97 1.84
CA ALA A 160 -6.89 -7.95 2.84
C ALA A 160 -5.93 -7.94 4.05
N THR A 161 -6.49 -7.81 5.25
CA THR A 161 -5.70 -7.89 6.48
C THR A 161 -5.42 -9.35 6.83
N VAL A 162 -4.18 -9.59 7.24
CA VAL A 162 -3.68 -10.86 7.81
C VAL A 162 -3.26 -10.55 9.23
N ALA A 163 -4.01 -11.07 10.21
CA ALA A 163 -3.80 -10.82 11.63
C ALA A 163 -3.19 -12.02 12.36
N SER A 164 -3.03 -13.15 11.67
CA SER A 164 -2.52 -14.39 12.26
C SER A 164 -1.75 -15.20 11.23
N SER A 165 -0.76 -15.98 11.71
CA SER A 165 -0.08 -16.98 10.89
C SER A 165 -1.00 -18.13 10.43
N TYR A 166 -2.19 -18.26 11.03
CA TYR A 166 -3.22 -19.22 10.63
C TYR A 166 -4.18 -18.69 9.56
N ASP A 167 -4.09 -17.42 9.20
CA ASP A 167 -4.90 -16.85 8.12
C ASP A 167 -4.53 -17.50 6.78
N ASP A 168 -5.54 -17.78 5.96
CA ASP A 168 -5.37 -18.31 4.62
C ASP A 168 -4.87 -17.20 3.65
N ILE A 169 -3.57 -16.93 3.73
CA ILE A 169 -2.91 -15.86 2.96
C ILE A 169 -3.03 -16.14 1.46
N VAL A 170 -2.75 -17.40 1.05
CA VAL A 170 -2.80 -17.79 -0.37
C VAL A 170 -4.21 -17.66 -0.91
N GLY A 171 -5.20 -18.19 -0.19
CA GLY A 171 -6.60 -18.08 -0.59
C GLY A 171 -7.11 -16.64 -0.66
N LYS A 172 -6.62 -15.72 0.18
CA LYS A 172 -6.95 -14.28 0.08
C LYS A 172 -6.42 -13.68 -1.24
N VAL A 173 -5.19 -14.02 -1.63
CA VAL A 173 -4.59 -13.55 -2.89
C VAL A 173 -5.32 -14.16 -4.10
N GLU A 174 -5.59 -15.47 -4.09
CA GLU A 174 -6.34 -16.16 -5.14
C GLU A 174 -7.78 -15.63 -5.27
N ALA A 175 -8.37 -15.17 -4.17
CA ALA A 175 -9.67 -14.51 -4.17
C ALA A 175 -9.64 -13.09 -4.75
N GLY A 176 -8.47 -12.53 -5.06
CA GLY A 176 -8.33 -11.22 -5.70
C GLY A 176 -7.89 -10.09 -4.78
N ALA A 177 -7.39 -10.41 -3.58
CA ALA A 177 -6.71 -9.39 -2.77
C ALA A 177 -5.41 -8.95 -3.47
N SER A 178 -5.34 -7.68 -3.86
CA SER A 178 -4.18 -7.11 -4.56
C SER A 178 -3.05 -6.71 -3.62
N ILE A 179 -3.38 -6.46 -2.35
CA ILE A 179 -2.46 -6.00 -1.32
C ILE A 179 -2.77 -6.76 -0.03
N LEU A 180 -1.72 -7.16 0.69
CA LEU A 180 -1.86 -7.74 2.03
C LEU A 180 -1.38 -6.74 3.09
N ASN A 181 -2.22 -6.52 4.09
CA ASN A 181 -1.88 -5.76 5.29
C ASN A 181 -1.55 -6.75 6.41
N ILE A 182 -0.28 -6.89 6.74
CA ILE A 182 0.18 -7.77 7.82
C ILE A 182 0.13 -6.98 9.13
N SER A 183 -0.65 -7.47 10.09
CA SER A 183 -0.96 -6.80 11.36
C SER A 183 -0.55 -7.65 12.56
#